data_fb5fd1d4c925ea266ce4f4a1d0eec9bd
#
_entry.id   fb5fd1d4c925ea266ce4f4a1d0eec9bd
#
_cell.length_a   1.000
_cell.length_b   1.000
_cell.length_c   1.000
_cell.angle_alpha   90.00
_cell.angle_beta   90.00
_cell.angle_gamma   90.00
#
_symmetry.space_group_name_H-M   'P 1'
#
loop_
_entity.id
_entity.type
_entity.pdbx_description
1 polymer ?
#
loop_
_entity_poly.entity_id
_entity_poly.type
_entity_poly.pdbx_seq_one_letter_code
_entity_poly.pdbx_strand_id
1 'polypeptide(L)'
;QKKKAFMCFALATNTSLLMMDEPSNGLDIPSKSQFRKVIASGMTDDKAVIISTHQVRDIDSLLDHVLIMDGSELLLNESVATICEKLYFAEQGMNEPTDGALYVQPSVQGNSVILPNESYEESKMNLEVLFNAMLAERVKMQSMFNR
;
A
#
# COMPACT_ATOMS: atom_id res chain seq x y z
N GLN A 1 -9.61 1.84 24.12
CA GLN A 1 -9.69 3.29 24.40
C GLN A 1 -8.29 3.92 24.59
N LYS A 2 -7.33 3.30 25.31
CA LYS A 2 -5.98 3.86 25.51
C LYS A 2 -5.24 4.14 24.18
N LYS A 3 -5.32 3.23 23.21
CA LYS A 3 -4.64 3.38 21.91
C LYS A 3 -5.17 4.58 21.12
N LYS A 4 -6.49 4.81 21.14
CA LYS A 4 -7.10 5.99 20.49
C LYS A 4 -6.59 7.31 21.11
N ALA A 5 -6.53 7.37 22.44
CA ALA A 5 -6.02 8.55 23.15
C ALA A 5 -4.55 8.81 22.81
N PHE A 6 -3.74 7.73 22.70
CA PHE A 6 -2.33 7.84 22.33
C PHE A 6 -2.15 8.37 20.89
N MET A 7 -2.98 7.91 19.97
CA MET A 7 -2.96 8.39 18.56
C MET A 7 -3.38 9.85 18.47
N CYS A 8 -4.46 10.24 19.17
CA CYS A 8 -4.88 11.64 19.24
C CYS A 8 -3.77 12.53 19.82
N PHE A 9 -3.10 12.06 20.86
CA PHE A 9 -1.96 12.78 21.45
C PHE A 9 -0.81 12.93 20.46
N ALA A 10 -0.41 11.82 19.80
CA ALA A 10 0.67 11.84 18.81
C ALA A 10 0.38 12.83 17.67
N LEU A 11 -0.84 12.84 17.15
CA LEU A 11 -1.26 13.80 16.11
C LEU A 11 -1.32 15.24 16.64
N ALA A 12 -1.74 15.43 17.89
CA ALA A 12 -1.80 16.75 18.53
C ALA A 12 -0.42 17.37 18.81
N THR A 13 0.67 16.59 18.82
CA THR A 13 2.05 17.12 18.93
C THR A 13 2.44 17.98 17.74
N ASN A 14 1.75 17.84 16.62
CA ASN A 14 1.94 18.63 15.41
C ASN A 14 3.40 18.64 14.88
N THR A 15 4.10 17.50 15.02
CA THR A 15 5.48 17.36 14.55
C THR A 15 5.53 17.28 13.02
N SER A 16 6.61 17.74 12.42
CA SER A 16 6.86 17.63 10.96
C SER A 16 7.06 16.18 10.50
N LEU A 17 7.51 15.30 11.40
CA LEU A 17 7.63 13.86 11.15
C LEU A 17 6.93 13.10 12.28
N LEU A 18 5.98 12.25 11.91
CA LEU A 18 5.30 11.32 12.82
C LEU A 18 5.53 9.89 12.35
N MET A 19 6.05 9.05 13.22
CA MET A 19 6.23 7.62 12.95
C MET A 19 5.31 6.80 13.84
N MET A 20 4.56 5.87 13.25
CA MET A 20 3.62 5.00 13.95
C MET A 20 3.83 3.55 13.56
N ASP A 21 3.93 2.69 14.56
CA ASP A 21 4.03 1.26 14.38
C ASP A 21 2.68 0.59 14.70
N GLU A 22 2.15 -0.14 13.72
CA GLU A 22 0.86 -0.86 13.79
C GLU A 22 -0.29 -0.02 14.41
N PRO A 23 -0.53 1.22 13.95
CA PRO A 23 -1.48 2.11 14.63
C PRO A 23 -2.93 1.62 14.57
N SER A 24 -3.33 0.92 13.50
CA SER A 24 -4.69 0.41 13.32
C SER A 24 -4.94 -0.94 13.99
N ASN A 25 -3.89 -1.62 14.48
CA ASN A 25 -4.01 -2.94 15.08
C ASN A 25 -4.89 -2.90 16.34
N GLY A 26 -5.91 -3.79 16.40
CA GLY A 26 -6.86 -3.88 17.51
C GLY A 26 -7.92 -2.78 17.54
N LEU A 27 -8.03 -1.96 16.50
CA LEU A 27 -9.15 -1.04 16.33
C LEU A 27 -10.35 -1.74 15.68
N ASP A 28 -11.56 -1.40 16.11
CA ASP A 28 -12.79 -1.77 15.43
C ASP A 28 -12.97 -0.99 14.12
N ILE A 29 -13.86 -1.45 13.24
CA ILE A 29 -14.08 -0.86 11.91
C ILE A 29 -14.40 0.64 11.97
N PRO A 30 -15.32 1.13 12.86
CA PRO A 30 -15.58 2.56 12.98
C PRO A 30 -14.35 3.36 13.38
N SER A 31 -13.52 2.81 14.29
CA SER A 31 -12.29 3.46 14.76
C SER A 31 -11.22 3.52 13.68
N LYS A 32 -11.09 2.49 12.84
CA LYS A 32 -10.19 2.50 11.68
C LYS A 32 -10.61 3.59 10.68
N SER A 33 -11.92 3.72 10.42
CA SER A 33 -12.45 4.79 9.55
C SER A 33 -12.15 6.18 10.12
N GLN A 34 -12.34 6.36 11.42
CA GLN A 34 -12.04 7.63 12.09
C GLN A 34 -10.53 7.94 12.06
N PHE A 35 -9.68 6.93 12.28
CA PHE A 35 -8.23 7.06 12.18
C PHE A 35 -7.81 7.59 10.80
N ARG A 36 -8.30 6.97 9.72
CA ARG A 36 -7.99 7.44 8.36
C ARG A 36 -8.41 8.90 8.14
N LYS A 37 -9.61 9.29 8.60
CA LYS A 37 -10.08 10.68 8.48
C LYS A 37 -9.20 11.66 9.23
N VAL A 38 -8.76 11.30 10.43
CA VAL A 38 -7.91 12.18 11.25
C VAL A 38 -6.53 12.33 10.64
N ILE A 39 -5.91 11.25 10.14
CA ILE A 39 -4.65 11.31 9.41
C ILE A 39 -4.81 12.22 8.18
N ALA A 40 -5.78 11.94 7.31
CA ALA A 40 -5.99 12.72 6.10
C ALA A 40 -6.23 14.23 6.37
N SER A 41 -6.97 14.55 7.43
CA SER A 41 -7.24 15.95 7.79
C SER A 41 -6.06 16.65 8.46
N GLY A 42 -5.11 15.91 9.02
CA GLY A 42 -3.92 16.45 9.68
C GLY A 42 -2.70 16.59 8.77
N MET A 43 -2.79 16.08 7.53
CA MET A 43 -1.69 16.18 6.57
C MET A 43 -1.62 17.58 5.95
N THR A 44 -0.41 18.11 5.87
CA THR A 44 -0.04 19.34 5.20
C THR A 44 1.28 19.10 4.48
N ASP A 45 1.65 19.95 3.52
CA ASP A 45 2.84 19.75 2.68
C ASP A 45 4.17 19.74 3.46
N ASP A 46 4.16 20.27 4.67
CA ASP A 46 5.31 20.34 5.58
C ASP A 46 5.38 19.15 6.56
N LYS A 47 4.47 18.16 6.43
CA LYS A 47 4.41 17.00 7.32
C LYS A 47 4.61 15.68 6.59
N ALA A 48 5.31 14.79 7.25
CA ALA A 48 5.44 13.40 6.83
C ALA A 48 4.91 12.45 7.92
N VAL A 49 4.14 11.45 7.52
CA VAL A 49 3.67 10.37 8.40
C VAL A 49 4.16 9.04 7.84
N ILE A 50 4.96 8.33 8.64
CA ILE A 50 5.43 6.98 8.32
C ILE A 50 4.63 5.99 9.16
N ILE A 51 3.97 5.05 8.50
CA ILE A 51 3.18 4.00 9.14
C ILE A 51 3.77 2.65 8.79
N SER A 52 4.26 1.90 9.78
CA SER A 52 4.56 0.48 9.61
C SER A 52 3.30 -0.34 9.92
N THR A 53 2.93 -1.26 9.04
CA THR A 53 1.80 -2.15 9.26
C THR A 53 1.85 -3.38 8.36
N HIS A 54 1.30 -4.50 8.85
CA HIS A 54 0.96 -5.67 8.06
C HIS A 54 -0.52 -5.68 7.64
N GLN A 55 -1.34 -4.72 8.13
CA GLN A 55 -2.76 -4.57 7.79
C GLN A 55 -2.93 -3.53 6.66
N VAL A 56 -2.40 -3.84 5.49
CA VAL A 56 -2.27 -2.91 4.35
C VAL A 56 -3.62 -2.30 3.90
N ARG A 57 -4.72 -3.07 4.01
CA ARG A 57 -6.07 -2.61 3.63
C ARG A 57 -6.58 -1.44 4.48
N ASP A 58 -6.00 -1.24 5.66
CA ASP A 58 -6.45 -0.18 6.56
C ASP A 58 -5.97 1.21 6.12
N ILE A 59 -4.91 1.27 5.32
CA ILE A 59 -4.22 2.52 4.97
C ILE A 59 -4.06 2.76 3.47
N ASP A 60 -4.45 1.84 2.61
CA ASP A 60 -4.22 1.89 1.14
C ASP A 60 -4.70 3.19 0.48
N SER A 61 -5.75 3.80 1.02
CA SER A 61 -6.33 5.04 0.52
C SER A 61 -5.64 6.32 1.02
N LEU A 62 -4.65 6.20 1.89
CA LEU A 62 -3.93 7.34 2.49
C LEU A 62 -2.53 7.52 1.93
N LEU A 63 -2.04 6.52 1.18
CA LEU A 63 -0.64 6.45 0.79
C LEU A 63 -0.35 7.30 -0.43
N ASP A 64 0.74 8.03 -0.38
CA ASP A 64 1.41 8.65 -1.52
C ASP A 64 2.74 7.96 -1.86
N HIS A 65 3.30 7.22 -0.90
CA HIS A 65 4.58 6.52 -1.03
C HIS A 65 4.55 5.15 -0.34
N VAL A 66 5.23 4.17 -0.93
CA VAL A 66 5.29 2.79 -0.43
C VAL A 66 6.73 2.36 -0.24
N LEU A 67 7.02 1.83 0.95
CA LEU A 67 8.25 1.11 1.26
C LEU A 67 7.89 -0.34 1.58
N ILE A 68 8.47 -1.29 0.85
CA ILE A 68 8.32 -2.72 1.15
C ILE A 68 9.67 -3.25 1.60
N MET A 69 9.67 -3.86 2.78
CA MET A 69 10.87 -4.45 3.38
C MET A 69 10.64 -5.94 3.65
N ASP A 70 11.67 -6.74 3.44
CA ASP A 70 11.73 -8.13 3.86
C ASP A 70 13.02 -8.38 4.62
N GLY A 71 12.88 -8.73 5.90
CA GLY A 71 14.02 -8.79 6.81
C GLY A 71 14.75 -7.44 6.89
N SER A 72 16.01 -7.41 6.48
CA SER A 72 16.85 -6.20 6.46
C SER A 72 17.00 -5.58 5.07
N GLU A 73 16.24 -6.05 4.08
CA GLU A 73 16.34 -5.58 2.71
C GLU A 73 15.15 -4.72 2.31
N LEU A 74 15.43 -3.62 1.63
CA LEU A 74 14.43 -2.76 1.02
C LEU A 74 14.09 -3.30 -0.38
N LEU A 75 12.88 -3.82 -0.56
CA LEU A 75 12.44 -4.41 -1.82
C LEU A 75 11.86 -3.36 -2.77
N LEU A 76 11.16 -2.35 -2.23
CA LEU A 76 10.54 -1.26 -2.98
C LEU A 76 10.62 0.03 -2.18
N ASN A 77 10.85 1.15 -2.88
CA ASN A 77 10.82 2.50 -2.33
C ASN A 77 10.36 3.45 -3.43
N GLU A 78 9.04 3.55 -3.63
CA GLU A 78 8.47 4.29 -4.76
C GLU A 78 7.19 5.02 -4.38
N SER A 79 6.90 6.12 -5.10
CA SER A 79 5.61 6.77 -5.00
C SER A 79 4.49 5.91 -5.58
N VAL A 80 3.28 6.06 -5.05
CA VAL A 80 2.08 5.39 -5.61
C VAL A 80 1.88 5.77 -7.08
N ALA A 81 2.18 7.01 -7.44
CA ALA A 81 2.12 7.47 -8.84
C ALA A 81 3.08 6.68 -9.75
N THR A 82 4.36 6.53 -9.34
CA THR A 82 5.35 5.75 -10.09
C THR A 82 4.96 4.27 -10.18
N ILE A 83 4.40 3.71 -9.10
CA ILE A 83 3.93 2.33 -9.10
C ILE A 83 2.81 2.14 -10.12
N CYS A 84 1.79 3.00 -10.13
CA CYS A 84 0.67 2.91 -11.08
C CYS A 84 1.07 3.28 -12.51
N GLU A 85 2.10 4.11 -12.69
CA GLU A 85 2.66 4.39 -14.03
C GLU A 85 3.29 3.14 -14.65
N LYS A 86 3.97 2.32 -13.85
CA LYS A 86 4.71 1.14 -14.31
C LYS A 86 3.92 -0.15 -14.27
N LEU A 87 2.97 -0.25 -13.34
CA LEU A 87 2.20 -1.46 -13.06
C LEU A 87 0.70 -1.19 -13.23
N TYR A 88 0.04 -2.09 -13.94
CA TYR A 88 -1.41 -2.12 -14.08
C TYR A 88 -2.01 -3.20 -13.18
N PHE A 89 -2.95 -2.82 -12.32
CA PHE A 89 -3.64 -3.72 -11.39
C PHE A 89 -5.03 -4.01 -11.92
N ALA A 90 -5.36 -5.29 -12.11
CA ALA A 90 -6.66 -5.72 -12.62
C ALA A 90 -7.22 -6.93 -11.85
N GLU A 91 -8.54 -7.03 -11.86
CA GLU A 91 -9.27 -8.24 -11.47
C GLU A 91 -9.75 -8.94 -12.73
N GLN A 92 -9.40 -10.21 -12.89
CA GLN A 92 -9.75 -11.05 -14.03
C GLN A 92 -10.63 -12.22 -13.59
N GLY A 93 -11.54 -12.63 -14.45
CA GLY A 93 -12.36 -13.82 -14.21
C GLY A 93 -11.53 -15.10 -14.21
N MET A 94 -12.06 -16.18 -13.59
CA MET A 94 -11.36 -17.47 -13.46
C MET A 94 -10.86 -18.06 -14.80
N ASN A 95 -11.54 -17.76 -15.89
CA ASN A 95 -11.24 -18.32 -17.23
C ASN A 95 -10.57 -17.31 -18.15
N GLU A 96 -10.22 -16.12 -17.65
CA GLU A 96 -9.52 -15.14 -18.45
C GLU A 96 -8.02 -15.46 -18.52
N PRO A 97 -7.38 -15.26 -19.69
CA PRO A 97 -5.96 -15.54 -19.82
C PRO A 97 -5.14 -14.55 -18.98
N THR A 98 -4.17 -15.06 -18.25
CA THR A 98 -3.24 -14.25 -17.45
C THR A 98 -1.87 -14.07 -18.12
N ASP A 99 -1.84 -14.23 -19.45
CA ASP A 99 -0.62 -14.15 -20.24
C ASP A 99 0.02 -12.75 -20.10
N GLY A 100 1.33 -12.73 -19.89
CA GLY A 100 2.06 -11.46 -19.70
C GLY A 100 1.98 -10.88 -18.28
N ALA A 101 1.22 -11.50 -17.36
CA ALA A 101 1.18 -11.02 -15.99
C ALA A 101 2.55 -11.16 -15.30
N LEU A 102 2.91 -10.11 -14.55
CA LEU A 102 4.07 -10.13 -13.67
C LEU A 102 3.80 -10.99 -12.44
N TYR A 103 2.56 -10.94 -11.95
CA TYR A 103 2.11 -11.70 -10.80
C TYR A 103 0.60 -11.98 -10.89
N VAL A 104 0.18 -13.15 -10.40
CA VAL A 104 -1.22 -13.60 -10.36
C VAL A 104 -1.51 -14.11 -8.96
N GLN A 105 -2.52 -13.54 -8.33
CA GLN A 105 -3.03 -13.97 -7.02
C GLN A 105 -4.45 -14.51 -7.18
N PRO A 106 -4.66 -15.83 -7.03
CA PRO A 106 -5.99 -16.41 -7.09
C PRO A 106 -6.90 -15.90 -5.97
N SER A 107 -8.17 -15.67 -6.30
CA SER A 107 -9.22 -15.30 -5.35
C SER A 107 -10.48 -16.13 -5.58
N VAL A 108 -11.48 -15.99 -4.71
CA VAL A 108 -12.76 -16.73 -4.84
C VAL A 108 -13.54 -16.32 -6.10
N GLN A 109 -13.35 -15.09 -6.57
CA GLN A 109 -14.11 -14.54 -7.70
C GLN A 109 -13.30 -14.47 -9.00
N GLY A 110 -12.04 -14.88 -8.99
CA GLY A 110 -11.14 -14.80 -10.14
C GLY A 110 -9.69 -14.63 -9.71
N ASN A 111 -8.94 -13.84 -10.46
CA ASN A 111 -7.53 -13.58 -10.22
C ASN A 111 -7.28 -12.08 -10.10
N SER A 112 -6.59 -11.66 -9.05
CA SER A 112 -5.98 -10.34 -9.00
C SER A 112 -4.64 -10.41 -9.71
N VAL A 113 -4.42 -9.59 -10.73
CA VAL A 113 -3.21 -9.64 -11.56
C VAL A 113 -2.46 -8.32 -11.55
N ILE A 114 -1.14 -8.41 -11.68
CA ILE A 114 -0.28 -7.27 -11.96
C ILE A 114 0.33 -7.47 -13.36
N LEU A 115 0.12 -6.49 -14.23
CA LEU A 115 0.71 -6.45 -15.56
C LEU A 115 1.65 -5.25 -15.70
N PRO A 116 2.60 -5.27 -16.67
CA PRO A 116 3.30 -4.05 -17.07
C PRO A 116 2.27 -3.04 -17.61
N ASN A 117 2.40 -1.77 -17.22
CA ASN A 117 1.51 -0.70 -17.72
C ASN A 117 2.10 -0.03 -18.95
N GLU A 118 2.09 -0.73 -20.09
CA GLU A 118 2.64 -0.23 -21.36
C GLU A 118 1.74 0.84 -22.01
N SER A 119 0.45 0.80 -21.72
CA SER A 119 -0.56 1.70 -22.30
C SER A 119 -0.82 2.95 -21.45
N TYR A 120 -0.16 3.09 -20.30
CA TYR A 120 -0.39 4.17 -19.33
C TYR A 120 -1.86 4.27 -18.90
N GLU A 121 -2.50 3.12 -18.72
CA GLU A 121 -3.87 3.06 -18.25
C GLU A 121 -3.96 3.35 -16.73
N GLU A 122 -5.00 4.04 -16.34
CA GLU A 122 -5.27 4.29 -14.92
C GLU A 122 -5.77 3.01 -14.25
N SER A 123 -5.10 2.61 -13.17
CA SER A 123 -5.55 1.52 -12.31
C SER A 123 -5.36 1.89 -10.85
N LYS A 124 -6.23 1.35 -9.99
CA LYS A 124 -6.08 1.52 -8.56
C LYS A 124 -5.09 0.50 -8.02
N MET A 125 -4.02 0.97 -7.40
CA MET A 125 -3.05 0.10 -6.73
C MET A 125 -3.74 -0.82 -5.71
N ASN A 126 -3.43 -2.10 -5.74
CA ASN A 126 -3.77 -3.06 -4.70
C ASN A 126 -2.49 -3.38 -3.91
N LEU A 127 -2.36 -2.75 -2.74
CA LEU A 127 -1.15 -2.84 -1.93
C LEU A 127 -0.88 -4.26 -1.43
N GLU A 128 -1.92 -5.05 -1.15
CA GLU A 128 -1.77 -6.46 -0.73
C GLU A 128 -1.20 -7.32 -1.85
N VAL A 129 -1.73 -7.16 -3.07
CA VAL A 129 -1.25 -7.89 -4.25
C VAL A 129 0.18 -7.45 -4.61
N LEU A 130 0.48 -6.15 -4.51
CA LEU A 130 1.83 -5.62 -4.71
C LEU A 130 2.82 -6.20 -3.71
N PHE A 131 2.46 -6.23 -2.42
CA PHE A 131 3.31 -6.80 -1.37
C PHE A 131 3.61 -8.28 -1.63
N ASN A 132 2.59 -9.07 -1.93
CA ASN A 132 2.74 -10.50 -2.23
C ASN A 132 3.59 -10.73 -3.50
N ALA A 133 3.39 -9.91 -4.54
CA ALA A 133 4.19 -9.96 -5.76
C ALA A 133 5.67 -9.66 -5.50
N MET A 134 5.97 -8.63 -4.70
CA MET A 134 7.35 -8.26 -4.33
C MET A 134 8.06 -9.37 -3.56
N LEU A 135 7.35 -10.15 -2.75
CA LEU A 135 7.92 -11.29 -2.03
C LEU A 135 8.09 -12.52 -2.93
N ALA A 136 7.08 -12.84 -3.76
CA ALA A 136 7.07 -14.07 -4.56
C ALA A 136 7.92 -13.95 -5.84
N GLU A 137 7.87 -12.80 -6.52
CA GLU A 137 8.49 -12.55 -7.84
C GLU A 137 9.52 -11.41 -7.75
N ARG A 138 10.32 -11.41 -6.71
CA ARG A 138 11.21 -10.32 -6.32
C ARG A 138 12.03 -9.75 -7.48
N VAL A 139 12.80 -10.59 -8.19
CA VAL A 139 13.68 -10.14 -9.27
C VAL A 139 12.90 -9.51 -10.41
N LYS A 140 11.79 -10.14 -10.79
CA LYS A 140 10.91 -9.68 -11.86
C LYS A 140 10.27 -8.34 -11.51
N MET A 141 9.75 -8.22 -10.30
CA MET A 141 9.12 -7.00 -9.82
C MET A 141 10.13 -5.85 -9.67
N GLN A 142 11.28 -6.10 -9.08
CA GLN A 142 12.32 -5.07 -8.94
C GLN A 142 12.85 -4.59 -10.29
N SER A 143 12.91 -5.45 -11.32
CA SER A 143 13.34 -5.05 -12.66
C SER A 143 12.46 -3.97 -13.29
N MET A 144 11.19 -3.88 -12.89
CA MET A 144 10.28 -2.83 -13.34
C MET A 144 10.65 -1.45 -12.80
N PHE A 145 11.37 -1.38 -11.67
CA PHE A 145 11.74 -0.13 -11.00
C PHE A 145 13.22 0.22 -11.18
N ASN A 146 14.07 -0.76 -11.47
CA ASN A 146 15.48 -0.49 -11.79
C ASN A 146 15.56 0.18 -13.18
N ARG A 147 16.17 1.35 -13.19
CA ARG A 147 16.57 2.05 -14.43
C ARG A 147 17.96 1.63 -14.84
#